data_902a2b8794755b304770bf57c76ad948
#
_entry.id   902a2b8794755b304770bf57c76ad948
#
_cell.length_a   1.000
_cell.length_b   1.000
_cell.length_c   1.000
_cell.angle_alpha   90.00
_cell.angle_beta   90.00
_cell.angle_gamma   90.00
#
_symmetry.space_group_name_H-M   'P 1'
#
loop_
_entity.id
_entity.type
_entity.pdbx_description
1 polymer ?
#
loop_
_entity_poly.entity_id
_entity_poly.type
_entity_poly.pdbx_seq_one_letter_code
_entity_poly.pdbx_strand_id
1 'polypeptide(L)'
;MIKTKQAFCLPHANFKLIKLMLSLFIPGSVMSQDTIEWTTLGNDYAHTRSTAATQITPENFGDLEVAWTWDGASFEAQSGRSTPSLINGKLYTVAGARRHVVAIDPKSGATIWSYREPDTGRWDYSMRADYGKGVGHANIDGRDIIYIISPGFFLTALDGETGRPLEGFGEPVPIDGFPTTGVVDLLKDLGHPYDPYEGIPLERGYITSSSPPIVVNDVIVVGNSAEQGYHQSRIENVPGDILGYDARSGEFLWKFNVIPQPGEYGHETWENDAWQYTGDISSWAPISADSELNQVYIPTNGVTIDYYGGHHPG
;
A
#
# COMPACT_ATOMS: atom_id res chain seq x y z
N MET A 1 -85.10 17.12 -17.68
CA MET A 1 -85.80 17.11 -19.02
C MET A 1 -85.18 16.01 -19.84
N ILE A 2 -86.04 15.05 -20.20
CA ILE A 2 -86.07 14.16 -21.36
C ILE A 2 -84.83 13.29 -21.62
N LYS A 3 -84.86 12.00 -21.23
CA LYS A 3 -85.27 10.76 -21.95
C LYS A 3 -84.73 10.69 -23.37
N THR A 4 -83.95 9.62 -23.71
CA THR A 4 -84.53 8.44 -24.37
C THR A 4 -83.55 7.28 -24.38
N LYS A 5 -84.11 6.09 -24.15
CA LYS A 5 -83.57 4.73 -24.36
C LYS A 5 -83.42 4.46 -25.86
N GLN A 6 -82.55 3.60 -26.27
CA GLN A 6 -82.90 2.46 -27.08
C GLN A 6 -81.85 1.36 -27.04
N ALA A 7 -82.33 0.16 -27.11
CA ALA A 7 -81.75 -1.12 -26.89
C ALA A 7 -81.43 -1.85 -28.20
N PHE A 8 -80.80 -3.01 -28.05
CA PHE A 8 -80.69 -4.16 -28.97
C PHE A 8 -79.60 -4.09 -30.07
N CYS A 9 -78.63 -4.96 -30.09
CA CYS A 9 -78.68 -6.33 -30.54
C CYS A 9 -77.31 -6.99 -30.44
N LEU A 10 -77.24 -8.17 -29.85
CA LEU A 10 -76.13 -9.11 -30.01
C LEU A 10 -76.27 -9.82 -31.33
N PRO A 11 -75.17 -10.20 -32.00
CA PRO A 11 -75.02 -11.59 -32.30
C PRO A 11 -73.61 -12.19 -32.13
N HIS A 12 -73.66 -13.40 -31.63
CA HIS A 12 -72.84 -14.57 -31.95
C HIS A 12 -71.32 -14.58 -31.79
N ALA A 13 -70.96 -15.43 -30.88
CA ALA A 13 -69.70 -16.00 -30.58
C ALA A 13 -68.82 -16.46 -31.76
N ASN A 14 -67.53 -16.10 -31.66
CA ASN A 14 -66.48 -16.93 -32.19
C ASN A 14 -65.38 -17.02 -31.12
N PHE A 15 -65.37 -18.15 -30.45
CA PHE A 15 -64.29 -18.58 -29.56
C PHE A 15 -63.04 -18.82 -30.42
N LYS A 16 -62.10 -17.88 -30.50
CA LYS A 16 -60.73 -18.15 -30.89
C LYS A 16 -59.93 -18.41 -29.61
N LEU A 17 -59.49 -19.65 -29.50
CA LEU A 17 -58.50 -20.07 -28.50
C LEU A 17 -57.27 -19.18 -28.59
N ILE A 18 -57.11 -18.25 -27.64
CA ILE A 18 -55.86 -17.57 -27.43
C ILE A 18 -54.99 -18.53 -26.63
N LYS A 19 -53.99 -19.15 -27.31
CA LYS A 19 -52.89 -19.81 -26.64
C LYS A 19 -52.08 -18.75 -25.88
N LEU A 20 -52.27 -18.68 -24.58
CA LEU A 20 -51.43 -17.93 -23.66
C LEU A 20 -50.06 -18.61 -23.63
N MET A 21 -49.11 -18.11 -24.42
CA MET A 21 -47.70 -18.48 -24.25
C MET A 21 -47.23 -17.83 -22.93
N LEU A 22 -47.19 -18.64 -21.89
CA LEU A 22 -46.50 -18.32 -20.66
C LEU A 22 -44.99 -18.39 -20.98
N SER A 23 -44.38 -17.25 -21.33
CA SER A 23 -42.94 -17.12 -21.38
C SER A 23 -42.42 -17.26 -19.95
N LEU A 24 -41.86 -18.42 -19.62
CA LEU A 24 -41.00 -18.56 -18.44
C LEU A 24 -39.87 -17.59 -18.61
N PHE A 25 -39.92 -16.46 -17.92
CA PHE A 25 -38.77 -15.69 -17.61
C PHE A 25 -37.91 -16.52 -16.62
N ILE A 26 -36.93 -17.24 -17.13
CA ILE A 26 -35.83 -17.76 -16.34
C ILE A 26 -35.02 -16.53 -16.01
N PRO A 27 -34.94 -16.09 -14.75
CA PRO A 27 -33.99 -15.06 -14.41
C PRO A 27 -32.61 -15.63 -14.75
N GLY A 28 -31.99 -15.09 -15.79
CA GLY A 28 -30.60 -15.39 -16.06
C GLY A 28 -29.83 -15.07 -14.78
N SER A 29 -29.20 -16.09 -14.23
CA SER A 29 -28.20 -15.89 -13.17
C SER A 29 -27.21 -14.89 -13.74
N VAL A 30 -27.24 -13.65 -13.23
CA VAL A 30 -26.16 -12.71 -13.43
C VAL A 30 -24.99 -13.40 -12.74
N MET A 31 -24.14 -14.06 -13.52
CA MET A 31 -22.85 -14.51 -13.05
C MET A 31 -22.19 -13.24 -12.52
N SER A 32 -21.99 -13.17 -11.22
CA SER A 32 -21.08 -12.19 -10.63
C SER A 32 -19.78 -12.35 -11.41
N GLN A 33 -19.43 -11.36 -12.21
CA GLN A 33 -18.06 -11.31 -12.72
C GLN A 33 -17.22 -11.15 -11.45
N ASP A 34 -16.40 -12.16 -11.18
CA ASP A 34 -15.42 -12.06 -10.11
C ASP A 34 -14.66 -10.76 -10.32
N THR A 35 -14.74 -9.88 -9.33
CA THR A 35 -14.07 -8.58 -9.40
C THR A 35 -12.57 -8.87 -9.46
N ILE A 36 -11.93 -8.49 -10.54
CA ILE A 36 -10.48 -8.64 -10.67
C ILE A 36 -9.85 -7.64 -9.70
N GLU A 37 -9.03 -8.15 -8.82
CA GLU A 37 -8.29 -7.40 -7.83
C GLU A 37 -6.82 -7.29 -8.21
N TRP A 38 -6.14 -6.27 -7.70
CA TRP A 38 -4.69 -6.09 -7.77
C TRP A 38 -4.22 -5.54 -6.43
N THR A 39 -4.12 -6.41 -5.44
CA THR A 39 -4.03 -6.05 -4.02
C THR A 39 -2.60 -5.81 -3.54
N THR A 40 -1.60 -6.29 -4.27
CA THR A 40 -0.19 -6.07 -3.95
C THR A 40 0.52 -5.37 -5.10
N LEU A 41 1.76 -4.93 -4.89
CA LEU A 41 2.56 -4.23 -5.91
C LEU A 41 2.71 -5.05 -7.20
N GLY A 42 2.75 -6.36 -7.13
CA GLY A 42 2.88 -7.29 -8.25
C GLY A 42 1.67 -8.18 -8.49
N ASN A 43 0.50 -7.82 -7.99
CA ASN A 43 -0.77 -8.54 -7.98
C ASN A 43 -0.85 -9.68 -6.95
N ASP A 44 0.19 -10.44 -6.78
CA ASP A 44 0.30 -11.51 -5.80
C ASP A 44 1.61 -11.39 -5.00
N TYR A 45 1.78 -12.25 -3.99
CA TYR A 45 2.97 -12.24 -3.14
C TYR A 45 4.25 -12.63 -3.89
N ALA A 46 4.15 -13.36 -5.00
CA ALA A 46 5.28 -13.73 -5.86
C ALA A 46 5.60 -12.67 -6.92
N HIS A 47 4.82 -11.59 -7.00
CA HIS A 47 4.95 -10.51 -7.98
C HIS A 47 4.89 -11.01 -9.42
N THR A 48 3.99 -11.96 -9.73
CA THR A 48 3.86 -12.55 -11.07
C THR A 48 3.39 -11.53 -12.11
N ARG A 49 2.75 -10.42 -11.69
CA ARG A 49 2.19 -9.39 -12.56
C ARG A 49 1.22 -9.96 -13.59
N SER A 50 0.55 -11.03 -13.23
CA SER A 50 -0.43 -11.73 -14.05
C SER A 50 -1.84 -11.45 -13.55
N THR A 51 -2.80 -11.43 -14.45
CA THR A 51 -4.22 -11.30 -14.14
C THR A 51 -5.03 -12.32 -14.92
N ALA A 52 -6.14 -12.77 -14.34
CA ALA A 52 -7.12 -13.63 -15.02
C ALA A 52 -8.07 -12.83 -15.95
N ALA A 53 -7.89 -11.51 -16.07
CA ALA A 53 -8.68 -10.67 -16.97
C ALA A 53 -8.50 -11.09 -18.43
N THR A 54 -9.60 -11.25 -19.15
CA THR A 54 -9.62 -11.72 -20.55
C THR A 54 -10.27 -10.73 -21.51
N GLN A 55 -10.65 -9.53 -21.03
CA GLN A 55 -11.35 -8.54 -21.85
C GLN A 55 -10.46 -7.90 -22.91
N ILE A 56 -9.15 -7.80 -22.65
CA ILE A 56 -8.17 -7.27 -23.60
C ILE A 56 -7.49 -8.46 -24.26
N THR A 57 -7.55 -8.50 -25.59
CA THR A 57 -6.97 -9.56 -26.42
C THR A 57 -6.07 -8.93 -27.50
N PRO A 58 -5.22 -9.71 -28.18
CA PRO A 58 -4.44 -9.21 -29.31
C PRO A 58 -5.30 -8.56 -30.41
N GLU A 59 -6.54 -9.04 -30.59
CA GLU A 59 -7.44 -8.56 -31.62
C GLU A 59 -8.04 -7.19 -31.31
N ASN A 60 -8.29 -6.88 -30.03
CA ASN A 60 -8.92 -5.61 -29.62
C ASN A 60 -7.96 -4.64 -28.92
N PHE A 61 -6.69 -5.01 -28.77
CA PHE A 61 -5.71 -4.15 -28.12
C PHE A 61 -5.54 -2.79 -28.84
N GLY A 62 -5.63 -2.81 -30.16
CA GLY A 62 -5.53 -1.59 -30.99
C GLY A 62 -6.71 -0.62 -30.85
N ASP A 63 -7.82 -1.07 -30.29
CA ASP A 63 -9.06 -0.31 -30.13
C ASP A 63 -9.15 0.39 -28.76
N LEU A 64 -8.12 0.23 -27.92
CA LEU A 64 -8.09 0.85 -26.60
C LEU A 64 -7.98 2.38 -26.71
N GLU A 65 -8.83 3.06 -25.94
CA GLU A 65 -8.84 4.51 -25.80
C GLU A 65 -8.61 4.91 -24.35
N VAL A 66 -8.06 6.12 -24.13
CA VAL A 66 -7.90 6.68 -22.79
C VAL A 66 -9.28 7.06 -22.25
N ALA A 67 -9.75 6.36 -21.23
CA ALA A 67 -11.05 6.62 -20.61
C ALA A 67 -11.02 7.93 -19.78
N TRP A 68 -9.94 8.15 -19.05
CA TRP A 68 -9.70 9.35 -18.25
C TRP A 68 -8.22 9.47 -17.90
N THR A 69 -7.81 10.65 -17.47
CA THR A 69 -6.48 10.93 -16.92
C THR A 69 -6.64 11.54 -15.55
N TRP A 70 -5.97 10.97 -14.56
CA TRP A 70 -5.90 11.56 -13.23
C TRP A 70 -4.67 12.47 -13.13
N ASP A 71 -4.89 13.72 -12.69
CA ASP A 71 -3.83 14.70 -12.54
C ASP A 71 -3.37 14.76 -11.06
N GLY A 72 -2.12 14.38 -10.82
CA GLY A 72 -1.47 14.45 -9.52
C GLY A 72 -0.91 15.81 -9.12
N ALA A 73 -1.07 16.85 -9.95
CA ALA A 73 -0.49 18.18 -9.69
C ALA A 73 -0.96 18.79 -8.37
N SER A 74 -2.21 18.54 -7.97
CA SER A 74 -2.74 18.98 -6.66
C SER A 74 -2.03 18.35 -5.45
N PHE A 75 -1.23 17.32 -5.67
CA PHE A 75 -0.43 16.63 -4.66
C PHE A 75 1.07 16.90 -4.84
N GLU A 76 1.44 17.91 -5.64
CA GLU A 76 2.81 18.26 -5.99
C GLU A 76 3.58 17.10 -6.63
N ALA A 77 2.87 16.20 -7.30
CA ALA A 77 3.46 15.04 -7.98
C ALA A 77 4.24 15.49 -9.23
N GLN A 78 5.55 15.28 -9.22
CA GLN A 78 6.44 15.61 -10.36
C GLN A 78 6.66 14.39 -11.26
N SER A 79 6.60 13.18 -10.71
CA SER A 79 6.73 11.93 -11.46
C SER A 79 5.93 10.81 -10.79
N GLY A 80 5.25 9.98 -11.59
CA GLY A 80 4.57 8.81 -11.08
C GLY A 80 5.57 7.67 -10.86
N ARG A 81 5.79 7.28 -9.62
CA ARG A 81 6.59 6.10 -9.24
C ARG A 81 5.76 5.01 -8.59
N SER A 82 4.51 5.30 -8.32
CA SER A 82 3.57 4.39 -7.68
C SER A 82 3.01 3.40 -8.69
N THR A 83 2.89 2.15 -8.28
CA THR A 83 2.04 1.17 -8.94
C THR A 83 0.68 1.21 -8.25
N PRO A 84 -0.40 1.55 -8.96
CA PRO A 84 -1.74 1.55 -8.36
C PRO A 84 -2.18 0.14 -7.96
N SER A 85 -2.91 0.04 -6.85
CA SER A 85 -3.60 -1.18 -6.43
C SER A 85 -5.10 -1.04 -6.72
N LEU A 86 -5.75 -2.12 -7.15
CA LEU A 86 -7.21 -2.20 -7.33
C LEU A 86 -7.76 -3.12 -6.23
N ILE A 87 -8.47 -2.53 -5.29
CA ILE A 87 -8.97 -3.22 -4.09
C ILE A 87 -10.44 -2.86 -3.93
N ASN A 88 -11.30 -3.87 -3.93
CA ASN A 88 -12.75 -3.72 -3.74
C ASN A 88 -13.34 -2.58 -4.58
N GLY A 89 -12.96 -2.55 -5.87
CA GLY A 89 -13.50 -1.58 -6.84
C GLY A 89 -12.99 -0.15 -6.69
N LYS A 90 -11.92 0.11 -5.94
CA LYS A 90 -11.23 1.41 -5.84
C LYS A 90 -9.77 1.28 -6.26
N LEU A 91 -9.25 2.28 -6.96
CA LEU A 91 -7.82 2.40 -7.23
C LEU A 91 -7.15 3.17 -6.10
N TYR A 92 -6.05 2.64 -5.59
CA TYR A 92 -5.22 3.31 -4.61
C TYR A 92 -3.85 3.60 -5.21
N THR A 93 -3.39 4.82 -5.07
CA THR A 93 -2.07 5.24 -5.53
C THR A 93 -1.40 6.13 -4.49
N VAL A 94 -0.12 6.37 -4.69
CA VAL A 94 0.68 7.29 -3.86
C VAL A 94 1.18 8.44 -4.72
N ALA A 95 1.04 9.67 -4.25
CA ALA A 95 1.37 10.86 -5.02
C ALA A 95 2.16 11.89 -4.19
N GLY A 96 3.09 12.57 -4.88
CA GLY A 96 3.86 13.70 -4.38
C GLY A 96 4.89 13.36 -3.30
N ALA A 97 5.65 14.38 -2.92
CA ALA A 97 6.73 14.26 -1.95
C ALA A 97 6.23 13.87 -0.53
N ARG A 98 4.98 14.19 -0.22
CA ARG A 98 4.33 13.83 1.05
C ARG A 98 3.75 12.41 1.05
N ARG A 99 3.90 11.67 -0.05
CA ARG A 99 3.33 10.33 -0.24
C ARG A 99 1.84 10.29 0.14
N HIS A 100 1.05 11.22 -0.43
CA HIS A 100 -0.39 11.17 -0.26
C HIS A 100 -0.91 9.83 -0.74
N VAL A 101 -1.62 9.11 0.12
CA VAL A 101 -2.43 7.98 -0.32
C VAL A 101 -3.70 8.55 -0.93
N VAL A 102 -4.03 8.15 -2.15
CA VAL A 102 -5.19 8.64 -2.88
C VAL A 102 -6.03 7.47 -3.33
N ALA A 103 -7.31 7.47 -2.95
CA ALA A 103 -8.31 6.55 -3.49
C ALA A 103 -9.05 7.22 -4.64
N ILE A 104 -9.17 6.50 -5.76
CA ILE A 104 -9.72 6.98 -7.03
C ILE A 104 -10.83 6.04 -7.48
N ASP A 105 -11.93 6.60 -7.97
CA ASP A 105 -12.98 5.83 -8.65
C ASP A 105 -12.44 5.38 -10.02
N PRO A 106 -12.29 4.08 -10.28
CA PRO A 106 -11.74 3.58 -11.54
C PRO A 106 -12.64 3.84 -12.76
N LYS A 107 -13.92 4.15 -12.55
CA LYS A 107 -14.85 4.44 -13.67
C LYS A 107 -14.75 5.88 -14.16
N SER A 108 -14.51 6.82 -13.27
CA SER A 108 -14.51 8.25 -13.57
C SER A 108 -13.15 8.93 -13.45
N GLY A 109 -12.18 8.32 -12.76
CA GLY A 109 -10.93 8.97 -12.40
C GLY A 109 -11.07 10.01 -11.28
N ALA A 110 -12.23 10.09 -10.62
CA ALA A 110 -12.44 11.05 -9.55
C ALA A 110 -11.74 10.62 -8.26
N THR A 111 -11.10 11.56 -7.58
CA THR A 111 -10.55 11.32 -6.24
C THR A 111 -11.69 11.14 -5.25
N ILE A 112 -11.70 10.03 -4.52
CA ILE A 112 -12.68 9.70 -3.48
C ILE A 112 -12.24 10.30 -2.16
N TRP A 113 -11.01 10.02 -1.75
CA TRP A 113 -10.37 10.57 -0.56
C TRP A 113 -8.86 10.61 -0.73
N SER A 114 -8.19 11.38 0.13
CA SER A 114 -6.74 11.38 0.24
C SER A 114 -6.30 11.51 1.69
N TYR A 115 -5.13 10.96 1.99
CA TYR A 115 -4.47 11.06 3.30
C TYR A 115 -2.99 11.39 3.13
N ARG A 116 -2.45 12.18 4.04
CA ARG A 116 -1.01 12.39 4.21
C ARG A 116 -0.65 12.44 5.70
N GLU A 117 0.61 12.15 6.02
CA GLU A 117 1.10 12.38 7.37
C GLU A 117 1.08 13.88 7.72
N PRO A 118 0.91 14.26 9.00
CA PRO A 118 1.14 15.61 9.48
C PRO A 118 2.58 16.10 9.27
N ASP A 119 2.80 17.41 9.40
CA ASP A 119 4.11 18.01 9.21
C ASP A 119 5.05 17.67 10.36
N THR A 120 6.27 17.25 10.02
CA THR A 120 7.38 17.00 10.96
C THR A 120 8.70 17.38 10.30
N GLY A 121 9.76 17.59 11.09
CA GLY A 121 11.12 17.71 10.57
C GLY A 121 11.56 16.45 9.83
N ARG A 122 11.07 15.27 10.24
CA ARG A 122 11.41 13.99 9.63
C ARG A 122 11.14 13.94 8.13
N TRP A 123 9.98 14.44 7.68
CA TRP A 123 9.67 14.40 6.25
C TRP A 123 10.48 15.44 5.46
N ASP A 124 10.78 16.60 6.05
CA ASP A 124 11.58 17.65 5.42
C ASP A 124 13.00 17.16 5.10
N TYR A 125 13.56 16.32 5.96
CA TYR A 125 14.85 15.69 5.75
C TYR A 125 14.81 14.48 4.81
N SER A 126 13.62 14.03 4.41
CA SER A 126 13.46 12.82 3.59
C SER A 126 13.99 13.01 2.17
N MET A 127 15.19 12.53 1.91
CA MET A 127 15.83 12.56 0.59
C MET A 127 15.08 11.71 -0.46
N ARG A 128 14.12 10.89 -0.01
CA ARG A 128 13.34 9.96 -0.82
C ARG A 128 11.83 10.13 -0.66
N ALA A 129 11.41 11.32 -0.25
CA ALA A 129 10.00 11.58 0.02
C ALA A 129 9.10 11.25 -1.18
N ASP A 130 9.47 11.64 -2.39
CA ASP A 130 8.73 11.45 -3.64
C ASP A 130 8.82 10.02 -4.24
N TYR A 131 9.47 9.09 -3.54
CA TYR A 131 9.70 7.72 -4.03
C TYR A 131 8.62 6.70 -3.60
N GLY A 132 7.46 7.13 -3.18
CA GLY A 132 6.37 6.23 -2.81
C GLY A 132 5.96 5.31 -3.96
N LYS A 133 6.11 3.97 -3.79
CA LYS A 133 5.86 2.99 -4.83
C LYS A 133 4.47 2.39 -4.81
N GLY A 134 3.73 2.54 -3.74
CA GLY A 134 2.38 1.98 -3.58
C GLY A 134 1.96 1.86 -2.13
N VAL A 135 0.93 1.08 -1.89
CA VAL A 135 0.34 0.82 -0.58
C VAL A 135 0.38 -0.67 -0.25
N GLY A 136 0.42 -1.00 1.04
CA GLY A 136 0.10 -2.34 1.54
C GLY A 136 -1.40 -2.50 1.73
N HIS A 137 -1.88 -3.73 1.78
CA HIS A 137 -3.29 -4.04 1.96
C HIS A 137 -3.47 -5.32 2.79
N ALA A 138 -4.52 -5.33 3.61
CA ALA A 138 -5.12 -6.53 4.18
C ALA A 138 -6.64 -6.38 4.26
N ASN A 139 -7.35 -7.49 4.11
CA ASN A 139 -8.76 -7.56 4.48
C ASN A 139 -8.87 -8.16 5.87
N ILE A 140 -9.29 -7.37 6.83
CA ILE A 140 -9.44 -7.76 8.23
C ILE A 140 -10.91 -7.70 8.60
N ASP A 141 -11.48 -8.86 8.91
CA ASP A 141 -12.90 -9.02 9.29
C ASP A 141 -13.87 -8.37 8.28
N GLY A 142 -13.55 -8.48 6.97
CA GLY A 142 -14.35 -7.92 5.89
C GLY A 142 -14.13 -6.43 5.63
N ARG A 143 -13.16 -5.79 6.30
CA ARG A 143 -12.75 -4.40 6.06
C ARG A 143 -11.41 -4.38 5.34
N ASP A 144 -11.34 -3.60 4.28
CA ASP A 144 -10.07 -3.35 3.58
C ASP A 144 -9.28 -2.27 4.32
N ILE A 145 -8.09 -2.62 4.76
CA ILE A 145 -7.16 -1.73 5.45
C ILE A 145 -5.99 -1.42 4.51
N ILE A 146 -5.72 -0.14 4.36
CA ILE A 146 -4.63 0.35 3.50
C ILE A 146 -3.49 0.80 4.39
N TYR A 147 -2.30 0.26 4.15
CA TYR A 147 -1.10 0.59 4.91
C TYR A 147 -0.14 1.42 4.07
N ILE A 148 0.45 2.44 4.67
CA ILE A 148 1.49 3.27 4.06
C ILE A 148 2.63 3.50 5.04
N ILE A 149 3.85 3.47 4.54
CA ILE A 149 5.00 4.00 5.25
C ILE A 149 5.25 5.40 4.71
N SER A 150 5.04 6.37 5.58
CA SER A 150 5.15 7.78 5.24
C SER A 150 6.62 8.27 5.14
N PRO A 151 6.89 9.45 4.56
CA PRO A 151 8.25 9.98 4.49
C PRO A 151 8.94 10.11 5.84
N GLY A 152 8.22 10.49 6.89
CA GLY A 152 8.73 10.58 8.26
C GLY A 152 8.94 9.24 8.96
N PHE A 153 8.79 8.12 8.24
CA PHE A 153 8.94 6.76 8.75
C PHE A 153 7.92 6.41 9.82
N PHE A 154 6.66 6.69 9.53
CA PHE A 154 5.51 6.22 10.28
C PHE A 154 4.76 5.16 9.46
N LEU A 155 4.34 4.10 10.12
CA LEU A 155 3.39 3.14 9.55
C LEU A 155 1.97 3.62 9.87
N THR A 156 1.19 3.93 8.84
CA THR A 156 -0.21 4.33 9.01
C THR A 156 -1.13 3.26 8.43
N ALA A 157 -2.14 2.89 9.20
CA ALA A 157 -3.26 2.07 8.77
C ALA A 157 -4.48 2.95 8.54
N LEU A 158 -5.07 2.85 7.35
CA LEU A 158 -6.22 3.63 6.92
C LEU A 158 -7.39 2.69 6.61
N ASP A 159 -8.57 3.08 7.04
CA ASP A 159 -9.80 2.46 6.57
C ASP A 159 -9.97 2.70 5.07
N GLY A 160 -10.03 1.64 4.28
CA GLY A 160 -10.05 1.72 2.81
C GLY A 160 -11.28 2.44 2.25
N GLU A 161 -12.41 2.43 2.97
CA GLU A 161 -13.62 3.11 2.52
C GLU A 161 -13.51 4.62 2.71
N THR A 162 -12.94 5.08 3.83
CA THR A 162 -13.00 6.48 4.27
C THR A 162 -11.68 7.22 4.23
N GLY A 163 -10.54 6.53 4.16
CA GLY A 163 -9.21 7.11 4.27
C GLY A 163 -8.85 7.62 5.67
N ARG A 164 -9.65 7.29 6.67
CA ARG A 164 -9.39 7.71 8.05
C ARG A 164 -8.42 6.75 8.73
N PRO A 165 -7.56 7.26 9.63
CA PRO A 165 -6.73 6.42 10.49
C PRO A 165 -7.58 5.37 11.22
N LEU A 166 -7.09 4.12 11.21
CA LEU A 166 -7.82 2.97 11.75
C LEU A 166 -7.87 3.05 13.28
N GLU A 167 -9.08 3.06 13.84
CA GLU A 167 -9.28 3.06 15.28
C GLU A 167 -8.73 1.76 15.92
N GLY A 168 -8.00 1.91 17.02
CA GLY A 168 -7.39 0.80 17.76
C GLY A 168 -6.08 0.28 17.17
N PHE A 169 -5.56 0.90 16.09
CA PHE A 169 -4.26 0.56 15.53
C PHE A 169 -3.18 1.53 16.04
N GLY A 170 -2.06 0.99 16.52
CA GLY A 170 -0.93 1.75 17.03
C GLY A 170 -1.21 2.47 18.36
N GLU A 171 -0.31 3.35 18.73
CA GLU A 171 -0.36 4.18 19.93
C GLU A 171 -0.30 5.67 19.55
N PRO A 172 -0.79 6.59 20.41
CA PRO A 172 -0.64 8.02 20.18
C PRO A 172 0.82 8.42 20.01
N VAL A 173 1.13 9.09 18.90
CA VAL A 173 2.47 9.67 18.67
C VAL A 173 2.56 11.00 19.41
N PRO A 174 3.64 11.28 20.17
CA PRO A 174 3.77 12.48 20.98
C PRO A 174 4.15 13.71 20.14
N ILE A 175 3.39 13.98 19.08
CA ILE A 175 3.58 15.11 18.15
C ILE A 175 2.23 15.76 17.94
N ASP A 176 2.19 17.09 18.08
CA ASP A 176 0.97 17.87 17.85
C ASP A 176 0.47 17.70 16.41
N GLY A 177 -0.84 17.49 16.26
CA GLY A 177 -1.50 17.31 14.97
C GLY A 177 -1.50 15.86 14.42
N PHE A 178 -0.82 14.94 15.09
CA PHE A 178 -0.93 13.53 14.74
C PHE A 178 -2.25 12.92 15.20
N PRO A 179 -2.77 11.93 14.45
CA PRO A 179 -3.93 11.15 14.90
C PRO A 179 -3.59 10.42 16.21
N THR A 180 -4.60 10.26 17.06
CA THR A 180 -4.46 9.49 18.30
C THR A 180 -4.51 7.98 18.09
N THR A 181 -4.72 7.53 16.86
CA THR A 181 -4.85 6.13 16.47
C THR A 181 -4.49 5.98 14.98
N GLY A 182 -4.29 4.76 14.53
CA GLY A 182 -4.00 4.45 13.12
C GLY A 182 -2.53 4.65 12.73
N VAL A 183 -1.64 4.97 13.67
CA VAL A 183 -0.23 5.27 13.38
C VAL A 183 0.70 4.54 14.35
N VAL A 184 1.80 4.03 13.83
CA VAL A 184 2.94 3.51 14.59
C VAL A 184 4.18 4.32 14.25
N ASP A 185 4.91 4.79 15.26
CA ASP A 185 6.21 5.40 15.10
C ASP A 185 7.29 4.34 14.96
N LEU A 186 7.72 4.06 13.74
CA LEU A 186 8.69 3.03 13.42
C LEU A 186 10.08 3.29 14.02
N LEU A 187 10.46 4.54 14.27
CA LEU A 187 11.75 4.87 14.89
C LEU A 187 11.84 4.36 16.33
N LYS A 188 10.70 4.27 17.04
CA LYS A 188 10.65 3.72 18.40
C LYS A 188 11.23 2.31 18.47
N ASP A 189 10.92 1.47 17.48
CA ASP A 189 11.24 0.05 17.48
C ASP A 189 12.59 -0.27 16.81
N LEU A 190 13.19 0.69 16.11
CA LEU A 190 14.57 0.57 15.63
C LEU A 190 15.58 0.52 16.78
N GLY A 191 15.28 1.23 17.89
CA GLY A 191 16.16 1.24 19.08
C GLY A 191 17.32 2.23 18.98
N HIS A 192 17.29 3.17 18.03
CA HIS A 192 18.25 4.28 17.97
C HIS A 192 17.72 5.49 18.73
N PRO A 193 18.60 6.32 19.35
CA PRO A 193 18.19 7.61 19.90
C PRO A 193 17.57 8.49 18.79
N TYR A 194 16.41 9.07 19.06
CA TYR A 194 15.73 9.96 18.13
C TYR A 194 14.86 10.99 18.87
N ASP A 195 14.56 12.08 18.19
CA ASP A 195 13.53 13.03 18.60
C ASP A 195 12.21 12.69 17.86
N PRO A 196 11.05 12.69 18.52
CA PRO A 196 9.78 12.36 17.87
C PRO A 196 9.46 13.24 16.65
N TYR A 197 9.81 14.52 16.68
CA TYR A 197 9.55 15.47 15.60
C TYR A 197 10.67 15.54 14.55
N GLU A 198 11.94 15.63 14.99
CA GLU A 198 13.11 15.78 14.11
C GLU A 198 13.66 14.45 13.55
N GLY A 199 13.39 13.32 14.23
CA GLY A 199 13.89 12.01 13.85
C GLY A 199 15.23 11.65 14.46
N ILE A 200 15.97 10.77 13.76
CA ILE A 200 17.34 10.40 14.13
C ILE A 200 18.27 11.57 13.84
N PRO A 201 19.25 11.90 14.73
CA PRO A 201 20.25 12.92 14.45
C PRO A 201 20.92 12.71 13.08
N LEU A 202 20.95 13.75 12.24
CA LEU A 202 21.42 13.66 10.84
C LEU A 202 22.87 13.18 10.71
N GLU A 203 23.69 13.40 11.73
CA GLU A 203 25.06 12.88 11.81
C GLU A 203 25.13 11.36 11.97
N ARG A 204 24.02 10.70 12.31
CA ARG A 204 23.92 9.23 12.40
C ARG A 204 23.26 8.58 11.20
N GLY A 205 22.66 9.38 10.33
CA GLY A 205 21.99 8.91 9.13
C GLY A 205 20.51 9.21 9.12
N TYR A 206 19.87 8.81 8.02
CA TYR A 206 18.44 9.00 7.78
C TYR A 206 17.81 7.69 7.34
N ILE A 207 16.56 7.45 7.76
CA ILE A 207 15.79 6.27 7.35
C ILE A 207 14.35 6.65 7.00
N THR A 208 13.84 6.05 5.96
CA THR A 208 12.44 6.07 5.52
C THR A 208 12.08 4.73 4.88
N SER A 209 11.00 4.63 4.15
CA SER A 209 10.76 3.52 3.22
C SER A 209 10.13 4.03 1.94
N SER A 210 10.59 3.57 0.80
CA SER A 210 9.99 3.88 -0.50
C SER A 210 9.05 2.78 -1.00
N SER A 211 9.22 1.55 -0.54
CA SER A 211 8.34 0.42 -0.87
C SER A 211 7.16 0.35 0.09
N PRO A 212 5.99 -0.10 -0.39
CA PRO A 212 4.90 -0.41 0.51
C PRO A 212 5.29 -1.54 1.47
N PRO A 213 4.72 -1.59 2.68
CA PRO A 213 4.84 -2.77 3.51
C PRO A 213 4.10 -3.93 2.85
N ILE A 214 4.57 -5.15 3.05
CA ILE A 214 3.82 -6.36 2.69
C ILE A 214 3.08 -6.87 3.90
N VAL A 215 1.83 -7.31 3.71
CA VAL A 215 1.05 -7.96 4.77
C VAL A 215 0.85 -9.41 4.40
N VAL A 216 1.32 -10.31 5.24
CA VAL A 216 1.21 -11.75 5.04
C VAL A 216 0.92 -12.44 6.36
N ASN A 217 -0.10 -13.32 6.39
CA ASN A 217 -0.52 -14.07 7.57
C ASN A 217 -0.70 -13.16 8.82
N ASP A 218 -1.44 -12.05 8.63
CA ASP A 218 -1.72 -11.02 9.65
C ASP A 218 -0.48 -10.28 10.18
N VAL A 219 0.68 -10.40 9.53
CA VAL A 219 1.90 -9.66 9.89
C VAL A 219 2.24 -8.65 8.80
N ILE A 220 2.40 -7.39 9.21
CA ILE A 220 2.96 -6.32 8.38
C ILE A 220 4.47 -6.40 8.46
N VAL A 221 5.13 -6.61 7.34
CA VAL A 221 6.59 -6.56 7.24
C VAL A 221 7.03 -5.26 6.60
N VAL A 222 7.82 -4.51 7.33
CA VAL A 222 8.27 -3.16 6.98
C VAL A 222 9.71 -3.21 6.53
N GLY A 223 9.93 -2.93 5.24
CA GLY A 223 11.24 -2.61 4.70
C GLY A 223 11.59 -1.13 4.90
N ASN A 224 12.74 -0.72 4.41
CA ASN A 224 13.19 0.64 4.58
C ASN A 224 14.12 1.11 3.44
N SER A 225 14.46 2.39 3.49
CA SER A 225 15.47 3.03 2.66
C SER A 225 16.26 3.97 3.56
N ALA A 226 17.49 3.65 3.87
CA ALA A 226 18.38 4.53 4.60
C ALA A 226 19.07 5.54 3.67
N GLU A 227 19.84 6.44 4.23
CA GLU A 227 20.70 7.35 3.48
C GLU A 227 21.78 6.54 2.73
N GLN A 228 21.93 6.77 1.43
CA GLN A 228 22.74 5.90 0.56
C GLN A 228 24.25 6.12 0.64
N GLY A 229 24.70 7.17 1.27
CA GLY A 229 26.13 7.47 1.37
C GLY A 229 26.82 7.91 0.08
N TYR A 230 26.12 8.23 -1.01
CA TYR A 230 26.74 8.75 -2.24
C TYR A 230 27.53 10.05 -2.04
N HIS A 231 27.04 10.89 -1.16
CA HIS A 231 27.64 12.19 -0.84
C HIS A 231 28.03 12.31 0.63
N GLN A 232 27.96 11.20 1.35
CA GLN A 232 28.19 11.13 2.77
C GLN A 232 29.70 11.24 3.06
N SER A 233 30.06 12.11 3.99
CA SER A 233 31.44 12.30 4.43
C SER A 233 31.80 11.51 5.69
N ARG A 234 30.85 10.73 6.23
CA ARG A 234 31.01 9.91 7.43
C ARG A 234 30.82 8.42 7.09
N ILE A 235 31.30 7.57 7.98
CA ILE A 235 31.16 6.10 7.84
C ILE A 235 29.92 5.55 8.56
N GLU A 236 29.37 6.33 9.50
CA GLU A 236 28.20 5.95 10.29
C GLU A 236 26.92 6.03 9.46
N ASN A 237 26.06 5.04 9.60
CA ASN A 237 24.71 5.08 9.07
C ASN A 237 23.76 4.17 9.86
N VAL A 238 22.45 4.37 9.65
CA VAL A 238 21.40 3.52 10.23
C VAL A 238 21.45 2.14 9.55
N PRO A 239 21.40 1.02 10.31
CA PRO A 239 21.52 -0.33 9.76
C PRO A 239 20.50 -0.68 8.67
N GLY A 240 19.25 -0.32 8.86
CA GLY A 240 18.17 -0.67 7.93
C GLY A 240 17.43 -1.94 8.36
N ASP A 241 17.29 -2.16 9.65
CA ASP A 241 16.62 -3.33 10.24
C ASP A 241 15.17 -3.46 9.76
N ILE A 242 14.73 -4.71 9.64
CA ILE A 242 13.38 -5.05 9.19
C ILE A 242 12.49 -5.22 10.42
N LEU A 243 11.29 -4.62 10.34
CA LEU A 243 10.35 -4.61 11.44
C LEU A 243 9.08 -5.39 11.08
N GLY A 244 8.53 -6.10 12.05
CA GLY A 244 7.27 -6.83 11.92
C GLY A 244 6.24 -6.35 12.93
N TYR A 245 5.00 -6.14 12.47
CA TYR A 245 3.88 -5.65 13.26
C TYR A 245 2.63 -6.49 13.05
N ASP A 246 1.78 -6.57 14.06
CA ASP A 246 0.45 -7.14 13.92
C ASP A 246 -0.42 -6.26 13.03
N ALA A 247 -1.09 -6.86 12.06
CA ALA A 247 -1.85 -6.11 11.06
C ALA A 247 -3.16 -5.50 11.61
N ARG A 248 -3.69 -6.00 12.73
CA ARG A 248 -4.92 -5.51 13.34
C ARG A 248 -4.66 -4.35 14.30
N SER A 249 -3.62 -4.53 15.12
CA SER A 249 -3.35 -3.64 16.27
C SER A 249 -2.18 -2.70 16.05
N GLY A 250 -1.28 -3.00 15.11
CA GLY A 250 -0.02 -2.28 15.00
C GLY A 250 0.96 -2.59 16.13
N GLU A 251 0.70 -3.65 16.93
CA GLU A 251 1.63 -4.09 17.96
C GLU A 251 2.95 -4.56 17.34
N PHE A 252 4.06 -4.11 17.90
CA PHE A 252 5.39 -4.57 17.50
C PHE A 252 5.58 -6.05 17.85
N LEU A 253 5.97 -6.86 16.86
CA LEU A 253 6.16 -8.29 17.01
C LEU A 253 7.63 -8.68 17.05
N TRP A 254 8.43 -8.16 16.12
CA TRP A 254 9.83 -8.53 15.99
C TRP A 254 10.64 -7.53 15.16
N LYS A 255 11.95 -7.56 15.37
CA LYS A 255 12.96 -6.89 14.56
C LYS A 255 13.97 -7.92 14.07
N PHE A 256 14.31 -7.85 12.77
CA PHE A 256 15.43 -8.57 12.20
C PHE A 256 16.59 -7.61 11.99
N ASN A 257 17.70 -7.85 12.70
CA ASN A 257 18.92 -7.07 12.53
C ASN A 257 19.59 -7.47 11.23
N VAL A 258 19.65 -6.56 10.26
CA VAL A 258 20.32 -6.82 8.96
C VAL A 258 21.84 -6.86 9.12
N ILE A 259 22.37 -6.20 10.17
CA ILE A 259 23.75 -6.31 10.62
C ILE A 259 23.73 -7.11 11.90
N PRO A 260 24.28 -8.35 11.91
CA PRO A 260 24.21 -9.23 13.08
C PRO A 260 24.81 -8.60 14.33
N GLN A 261 24.08 -8.69 15.43
CA GLN A 261 24.50 -8.19 16.73
C GLN A 261 25.30 -9.26 17.49
N PRO A 262 26.03 -8.91 18.57
CA PRO A 262 26.76 -9.87 19.38
C PRO A 262 25.89 -11.06 19.82
N GLY A 263 26.30 -12.27 19.42
CA GLY A 263 25.58 -13.51 19.68
C GLY A 263 24.66 -13.98 18.56
N GLU A 264 24.44 -13.18 17.52
CA GLU A 264 23.70 -13.57 16.33
C GLU A 264 24.63 -14.24 15.30
N TYR A 265 24.04 -15.08 14.44
CA TYR A 265 24.76 -15.76 13.38
C TYR A 265 25.37 -14.76 12.38
N GLY A 266 26.67 -14.91 12.09
CA GLY A 266 27.40 -14.05 11.17
C GLY A 266 28.05 -12.83 11.84
N HIS A 267 27.78 -12.55 13.13
CA HIS A 267 28.42 -11.43 13.84
C HIS A 267 29.96 -11.57 13.87
N GLU A 268 30.47 -12.79 14.02
CA GLU A 268 31.90 -13.11 14.08
C GLU A 268 32.64 -12.80 12.76
N THR A 269 31.93 -12.54 11.67
CA THR A 269 32.57 -12.16 10.41
C THR A 269 32.92 -10.68 10.35
N TRP A 270 32.37 -9.86 11.21
CA TRP A 270 32.65 -8.42 11.27
C TRP A 270 33.92 -8.14 12.05
N GLU A 271 34.87 -7.45 11.42
CA GLU A 271 36.15 -7.08 12.01
C GLU A 271 36.16 -5.62 12.51
N ASN A 272 37.04 -5.33 13.47
CA ASN A 272 37.27 -3.97 13.98
C ASN A 272 36.00 -3.23 14.46
N ASP A 273 35.04 -4.00 14.99
CA ASP A 273 33.74 -3.46 15.45
C ASP A 273 32.96 -2.68 14.36
N ALA A 274 33.19 -2.97 13.09
CA ALA A 274 32.53 -2.27 11.99
C ALA A 274 31.00 -2.39 12.02
N TRP A 275 30.48 -3.44 12.63
CA TRP A 275 29.03 -3.63 12.84
C TRP A 275 28.37 -2.51 13.64
N GLN A 276 29.13 -1.75 14.46
CA GLN A 276 28.58 -0.69 15.32
C GLN A 276 28.22 0.59 14.56
N TYR A 277 28.86 0.83 13.43
CA TYR A 277 28.69 2.07 12.65
C TYR A 277 28.18 1.85 11.24
N THR A 278 28.32 0.63 10.71
CA THR A 278 27.87 0.32 9.35
C THR A 278 26.36 0.36 9.24
N GLY A 279 25.85 0.84 8.12
CA GLY A 279 24.42 0.89 7.84
C GLY A 279 24.11 0.85 6.35
N ASP A 280 22.89 1.25 6.00
CA ASP A 280 22.30 1.22 4.65
C ASP A 280 22.16 -0.19 4.05
N ILE A 281 22.03 -1.23 4.84
CA ILE A 281 21.56 -2.52 4.33
C ILE A 281 20.04 -2.45 4.18
N SER A 282 19.62 -1.55 3.29
CA SER A 282 18.22 -1.18 3.13
C SER A 282 17.45 -2.17 2.25
N SER A 283 16.19 -2.38 2.58
CA SER A 283 15.23 -3.13 1.75
C SER A 283 14.27 -2.18 1.02
N TRP A 284 14.80 -1.41 0.07
CA TRP A 284 14.02 -0.47 -0.73
C TRP A 284 13.30 -1.11 -1.93
N ALA A 285 13.69 -2.30 -2.31
CA ALA A 285 13.01 -3.06 -3.36
C ALA A 285 11.74 -3.74 -2.80
N PRO A 286 10.75 -4.05 -3.66
CA PRO A 286 9.55 -4.75 -3.23
C PRO A 286 9.87 -6.09 -2.57
N ILE A 287 9.22 -6.35 -1.45
CA ILE A 287 9.31 -7.61 -0.69
C ILE A 287 8.32 -8.59 -1.31
N SER A 288 8.73 -9.84 -1.55
CA SER A 288 7.85 -10.94 -1.92
C SER A 288 7.64 -11.90 -0.75
N ALA A 289 6.62 -12.76 -0.83
CA ALA A 289 6.30 -13.67 0.24
C ALA A 289 5.75 -15.01 -0.28
N ASP A 290 5.80 -16.00 0.60
CA ASP A 290 5.10 -17.27 0.49
C ASP A 290 4.25 -17.44 1.75
N SER A 291 2.93 -17.32 1.62
CA SER A 291 2.00 -17.40 2.74
C SER A 291 1.82 -18.83 3.26
N GLU A 292 2.04 -19.86 2.43
CA GLU A 292 1.96 -21.27 2.84
C GLU A 292 3.16 -21.67 3.66
N LEU A 293 4.36 -21.19 3.27
CA LEU A 293 5.61 -21.43 4.01
C LEU A 293 5.80 -20.44 5.16
N ASN A 294 4.95 -19.43 5.28
CA ASN A 294 5.09 -18.34 6.25
C ASN A 294 6.45 -17.63 6.15
N GLN A 295 6.88 -17.32 4.93
CA GLN A 295 8.18 -16.73 4.62
C GLN A 295 8.04 -15.42 3.84
N VAL A 296 8.97 -14.51 4.09
CA VAL A 296 9.17 -13.30 3.29
C VAL A 296 10.57 -13.29 2.70
N TYR A 297 10.68 -12.80 1.48
CA TYR A 297 11.95 -12.68 0.75
C TYR A 297 12.27 -11.20 0.59
N ILE A 298 13.30 -10.77 1.28
CA ILE A 298 13.64 -9.36 1.44
C ILE A 298 14.95 -9.07 0.70
N PRO A 299 14.90 -8.41 -0.46
CA PRO A 299 16.12 -7.99 -1.15
C PRO A 299 16.76 -6.82 -0.42
N THR A 300 18.02 -6.92 -0.11
CA THR A 300 18.79 -5.88 0.58
C THR A 300 19.79 -5.20 -0.33
N ASN A 301 20.13 -3.96 0.01
CA ASN A 301 21.17 -3.18 -0.61
C ASN A 301 22.55 -3.57 -0.06
N GLY A 302 23.62 -2.96 -0.61
CA GLY A 302 24.95 -2.99 0.00
C GLY A 302 25.05 -2.00 1.15
N VAL A 303 26.17 -2.06 1.87
CA VAL A 303 26.46 -1.17 3.00
C VAL A 303 26.93 0.21 2.53
N THR A 304 26.80 1.22 3.37
CA THR A 304 27.43 2.53 3.19
C THR A 304 28.95 2.41 3.31
N ILE A 305 29.75 2.88 2.40
CA ILE A 305 29.49 3.68 1.19
C ILE A 305 29.38 2.71 0.00
N ASP A 306 28.38 2.87 -0.86
CA ASP A 306 28.04 1.92 -1.93
C ASP A 306 29.19 1.45 -2.82
N TYR A 307 30.23 2.26 -2.99
CA TYR A 307 31.29 1.99 -3.95
C TYR A 307 32.66 1.74 -3.31
N TYR A 308 32.73 1.77 -1.97
CA TYR A 308 34.00 1.61 -1.26
C TYR A 308 33.83 0.74 -0.01
N GLY A 309 34.29 -0.50 -0.12
CA GLY A 309 34.21 -1.50 0.98
C GLY A 309 35.27 -1.37 2.07
N GLY A 310 36.23 -0.42 1.98
CA GLY A 310 37.36 -0.34 2.92
C GLY A 310 36.98 0.12 4.34
N HIS A 311 35.74 0.57 4.53
CA HIS A 311 35.22 0.97 5.84
C HIS A 311 34.45 -0.13 6.57
N HIS A 312 34.21 -1.26 5.95
CA HIS A 312 33.46 -2.38 6.54
C HIS A 312 34.28 -3.67 6.45
N PRO A 313 35.34 -3.80 7.24
CA PRO A 313 36.13 -5.02 7.26
C PRO A 313 35.30 -6.18 7.84
N GLY A 314 35.38 -7.36 7.13
CA GLY A 314 34.67 -8.56 7.49
C GLY A 314 34.14 -9.36 6.32
#